data_0d478f8165dd584a8c36af8a8c56a12b
#
_entry.id   0d478f8165dd584a8c36af8a8c56a12b
#
_cell.length_a   1.000
_cell.length_b   1.000
_cell.length_c   1.000
_cell.angle_alpha   90.00
_cell.angle_beta   90.00
_cell.angle_gamma   90.00
#
_symmetry.space_group_name_H-M   'P 1'
#
loop_
_entity.id
_entity.type
_entity.pdbx_description
1 polymer ?
#
loop_
_entity_poly.entity_id
_entity_poly.type
_entity_poly.pdbx_seq_one_letter_code
_entity_poly.pdbx_strand_id
1 'polypeptide(L)'
;MYNYKYKTFYTKDPIKDKYGTTKEEIYSLIFENDENYSLNFENLDYFDKFKLVLYWNYCEEIGKSFITKEHIGPLMARSNNRIDSLSKLFEIKDVLDDKTSNVNVISLVDVRVDMRKIIPLIICKKLYSEKKASKGDSLNSSLHIIVDEAHNILSTTSIRESEEWKDYRLECFEEIIKEGRKFGTFLTISSQRPSDISDTIISQLHNYFIHRLVNEEDLRKIHRTIAFSDKSTNDMISILPAGGCIFTGLASNFPVLARINILPEANQPRSENVDISKIWY
;
A
#
# COMPACT_ATOMS: atom_id res chain seq x y z
N MET A 1 6.97 34.51 9.40
CA MET A 1 8.11 34.66 8.49
C MET A 1 9.36 34.10 9.16
N TYR A 2 10.27 33.50 8.41
CA TYR A 2 11.55 33.01 8.92
C TYR A 2 12.63 34.08 8.73
N ASN A 3 13.37 34.37 9.80
CA ASN A 3 14.49 35.29 9.74
C ASN A 3 15.79 34.50 9.56
N TYR A 4 16.34 34.50 8.36
CA TYR A 4 17.56 33.76 8.02
C TYR A 4 18.80 34.21 8.82
N LYS A 5 18.86 35.49 9.19
CA LYS A 5 20.01 36.06 9.93
C LYS A 5 20.06 35.55 11.39
N TYR A 6 18.90 35.37 12.00
CA TYR A 6 18.80 34.96 13.41
C TYR A 6 18.32 33.53 13.57
N LYS A 7 18.03 32.81 12.44
CA LYS A 7 17.48 31.44 12.42
C LYS A 7 16.20 31.29 13.27
N THR A 8 15.35 32.32 13.24
CA THR A 8 14.12 32.40 14.04
C THR A 8 12.92 32.69 13.16
N PHE A 9 11.74 32.18 13.57
CA PHE A 9 10.47 32.55 12.96
C PHE A 9 9.88 33.75 13.67
N TYR A 10 9.17 34.60 12.93
CA TYR A 10 8.38 35.68 13.49
C TYR A 10 7.00 35.73 12.84
N THR A 11 6.00 36.13 13.62
CA THR A 11 4.63 36.33 13.13
C THR A 11 4.47 37.79 12.69
N LYS A 12 3.57 38.05 11.72
CA LYS A 12 3.21 39.39 11.30
C LYS A 12 2.17 40.05 12.22
N ASP A 13 1.96 39.57 13.42
CA ASP A 13 1.04 40.17 14.35
C ASP A 13 1.64 41.48 14.90
N PRO A 14 1.03 42.64 14.67
CA PRO A 14 1.57 43.95 15.07
C PRO A 14 1.80 44.09 16.58
N ILE A 15 1.17 43.27 17.39
CA ILE A 15 1.24 43.30 18.86
C ILE A 15 2.40 42.44 19.38
N LYS A 16 2.81 41.41 18.64
CA LYS A 16 3.91 40.50 19.02
C LYS A 16 5.21 40.73 18.24
N ASP A 17 5.29 41.78 17.49
CA ASP A 17 6.24 42.03 16.39
C ASP A 17 7.65 42.42 16.85
N LYS A 18 8.09 42.05 18.02
CA LYS A 18 9.43 42.48 18.41
C LYS A 18 10.53 41.43 18.35
N TYR A 19 10.25 40.14 18.46
CA TYR A 19 11.32 39.14 18.41
C TYR A 19 10.80 37.79 17.99
N GLY A 20 11.56 37.14 17.15
CA GLY A 20 11.22 35.88 16.50
C GLY A 20 10.62 34.86 17.42
N THR A 21 9.59 34.20 16.89
CA THR A 21 8.88 33.11 17.56
C THR A 21 9.88 32.03 17.95
N THR A 22 9.91 31.63 19.19
CA THR A 22 10.73 30.51 19.63
C THR A 22 10.22 29.21 19.06
N LYS A 23 11.00 28.15 19.13
CA LYS A 23 10.56 26.83 18.72
C LYS A 23 9.29 26.39 19.47
N GLU A 24 9.19 26.78 20.73
CA GLU A 24 8.04 26.53 21.61
C GLU A 24 6.77 27.24 21.13
N GLU A 25 6.89 28.49 20.71
CA GLU A 25 5.75 29.25 20.16
C GLU A 25 5.28 28.70 18.81
N ILE A 26 6.21 28.22 17.95
CA ILE A 26 5.85 27.55 16.71
C ILE A 26 5.08 26.26 16.98
N TYR A 27 5.51 25.51 17.98
CA TYR A 27 4.85 24.29 18.39
C TYR A 27 3.43 24.55 18.91
N SER A 28 3.24 25.55 19.77
CA SER A 28 1.91 25.93 20.26
C SER A 28 0.97 26.40 19.15
N LEU A 29 1.50 27.04 18.09
CA LEU A 29 0.75 27.42 16.91
C LEU A 29 0.36 26.21 16.03
N ILE A 30 1.13 25.17 16.06
CA ILE A 30 0.93 23.96 15.23
C ILE A 30 0.01 22.96 15.92
N PHE A 31 0.12 22.80 17.24
CA PHE A 31 -0.51 21.73 18.01
C PHE A 31 -1.62 22.19 18.97
N GLU A 32 -2.14 23.42 18.81
CA GLU A 32 -3.25 23.98 19.59
C GLU A 32 -3.27 23.65 21.10
N ASN A 33 -2.80 24.64 21.89
CA ASN A 33 -3.31 24.92 23.25
C ASN A 33 -3.15 23.84 24.34
N ASP A 34 -1.92 23.49 24.62
CA ASP A 34 -1.63 23.06 25.99
C ASP A 34 -0.59 24.01 26.60
N GLU A 35 -1.03 24.93 27.46
CA GLU A 35 -0.21 25.99 28.08
C GLU A 35 0.94 25.44 28.96
N ASN A 36 1.02 24.12 29.13
CA ASN A 36 1.99 23.44 29.99
C ASN A 36 3.01 22.57 29.22
N TYR A 37 3.08 22.63 27.92
CA TYR A 37 4.03 21.83 27.15
C TYR A 37 5.40 22.52 27.07
N SER A 38 6.35 22.03 27.84
CA SER A 38 7.75 22.24 27.53
C SER A 38 8.18 21.32 26.40
N LEU A 39 8.51 21.86 25.24
CA LEU A 39 8.94 21.10 24.07
C LEU A 39 10.28 20.43 24.34
N ASN A 40 10.22 19.17 24.71
CA ASN A 40 11.37 18.30 24.62
C ASN A 40 11.30 17.55 23.28
N PHE A 41 12.07 17.99 22.29
CA PHE A 41 12.16 17.36 20.97
C PHE A 41 12.57 15.88 21.03
N GLU A 42 13.22 15.46 22.10
CA GLU A 42 13.60 14.06 22.30
C GLU A 42 12.38 13.18 22.59
N ASN A 43 11.35 13.75 23.20
CA ASN A 43 10.13 13.03 23.59
C ASN A 43 9.02 13.06 22.52
N LEU A 44 9.22 13.78 21.42
CA LEU A 44 8.26 13.79 20.32
C LEU A 44 8.29 12.44 19.60
N ASP A 45 7.11 11.92 19.30
CA ASP A 45 6.98 10.75 18.46
C ASP A 45 7.41 11.05 17.01
N TYR A 46 7.55 10.03 16.21
CA TYR A 46 7.98 10.14 14.81
C TYR A 46 6.99 10.96 13.98
N PHE A 47 5.70 10.79 14.21
CA PHE A 47 4.65 11.48 13.45
C PHE A 47 4.61 12.97 13.78
N ASP A 48 4.83 13.33 15.03
CA ASP A 48 4.96 14.72 15.46
C ASP A 48 6.21 15.38 14.89
N LYS A 49 7.36 14.68 14.92
CA LYS A 49 8.56 15.14 14.23
C LYS A 49 8.32 15.35 12.73
N PHE A 50 7.60 14.43 12.10
CA PHE A 50 7.26 14.53 10.67
C PHE A 50 6.34 15.73 10.38
N LYS A 51 5.31 15.97 11.22
CA LYS A 51 4.47 17.17 11.12
C LYS A 51 5.30 18.44 11.25
N LEU A 52 6.20 18.50 12.21
CA LEU A 52 7.09 19.66 12.39
C LEU A 52 7.93 19.95 11.15
N VAL A 53 8.54 18.93 10.55
CA VAL A 53 9.33 19.10 9.31
C VAL A 53 8.43 19.58 8.17
N LEU A 54 7.21 19.05 8.05
CA LEU A 54 6.25 19.45 7.02
C LEU A 54 5.87 20.93 7.19
N TYR A 55 5.56 21.38 8.42
CA TYR A 55 5.24 22.76 8.70
C TYR A 55 6.44 23.68 8.54
N TRP A 56 7.64 23.22 8.87
CA TRP A 56 8.87 23.96 8.64
C TRP A 56 9.05 24.26 7.14
N ASN A 57 8.97 23.25 6.31
CA ASN A 57 9.07 23.39 4.85
C ASN A 57 7.97 24.32 4.31
N TYR A 58 6.75 24.17 4.80
CA TYR A 58 5.63 25.05 4.45
C TYR A 58 5.92 26.52 4.78
N CYS A 59 6.42 26.82 5.97
CA CYS A 59 6.77 28.19 6.36
C CYS A 59 7.95 28.74 5.55
N GLU A 60 8.92 27.90 5.22
CA GLU A 60 10.06 28.26 4.40
C GLU A 60 9.63 28.63 2.98
N GLU A 61 8.79 27.85 2.34
CA GLU A 61 8.30 28.09 0.98
C GLU A 61 7.40 29.34 0.88
N ILE A 62 6.56 29.58 1.89
CA ILE A 62 5.81 30.85 1.98
C ILE A 62 6.74 32.03 2.15
N GLY A 63 7.80 31.88 2.97
CA GLY A 63 8.79 32.94 3.19
C GLY A 63 9.56 33.32 1.94
N LYS A 64 9.75 32.37 0.99
CA LYS A 64 10.36 32.60 -0.31
C LYS A 64 9.42 33.28 -1.32
N SER A 65 8.19 33.56 -0.96
CA SER A 65 7.15 34.22 -1.80
C SER A 65 6.76 33.47 -3.08
N PHE A 66 7.12 32.20 -3.23
CA PHE A 66 6.73 31.40 -4.37
C PHE A 66 5.32 30.83 -4.28
N ILE A 67 4.76 30.75 -3.06
CA ILE A 67 3.51 30.06 -2.80
C ILE A 67 2.63 30.90 -1.88
N THR A 68 1.35 31.03 -2.22
CA THR A 68 0.37 31.72 -1.37
C THR A 68 -0.23 30.78 -0.34
N LYS A 69 -0.46 31.29 0.87
CA LYS A 69 -1.04 30.54 2.00
C LYS A 69 -2.38 29.88 1.64
N GLU A 70 -3.16 30.53 0.78
CA GLU A 70 -4.48 30.08 0.35
C GLU A 70 -4.44 28.79 -0.46
N HIS A 71 -3.38 28.56 -1.25
CA HIS A 71 -3.26 27.36 -2.07
C HIS A 71 -2.79 26.14 -1.26
N ILE A 72 -1.94 26.34 -0.27
CA ILE A 72 -1.37 25.22 0.49
C ILE A 72 -2.12 24.92 1.78
N GLY A 73 -2.85 25.89 2.35
CA GLY A 73 -3.61 25.68 3.59
C GLY A 73 -4.50 24.41 3.55
N PRO A 74 -5.32 24.21 2.52
CA PRO A 74 -6.14 22.99 2.40
C PRO A 74 -5.32 21.71 2.28
N LEU A 75 -4.14 21.77 1.65
CA LEU A 75 -3.23 20.64 1.54
C LEU A 75 -2.66 20.27 2.90
N MET A 76 -2.21 21.25 3.66
CA MET A 76 -1.69 21.06 5.02
C MET A 76 -2.74 20.45 5.96
N ALA A 77 -3.98 20.92 5.91
CA ALA A 77 -5.08 20.36 6.69
C ALA A 77 -5.35 18.89 6.33
N ARG A 78 -5.36 18.54 5.04
CA ARG A 78 -5.50 17.14 4.59
C ARG A 78 -4.33 16.27 5.02
N SER A 79 -3.11 16.79 4.95
CA SER A 79 -1.89 16.08 5.35
C SER A 79 -1.92 15.77 6.84
N ASN A 80 -2.30 16.70 7.69
CA ASN A 80 -2.44 16.47 9.13
C ASN A 80 -3.44 15.37 9.44
N ASN A 81 -4.65 15.45 8.87
CA ASN A 81 -5.66 14.42 9.07
C ASN A 81 -5.19 13.02 8.64
N ARG A 82 -4.37 12.94 7.59
CA ARG A 82 -3.79 11.67 7.14
C ARG A 82 -2.69 11.19 8.07
N ILE A 83 -1.81 12.06 8.52
CA ILE A 83 -0.75 11.74 9.49
C ILE A 83 -1.37 11.23 10.79
N ASP A 84 -2.42 11.88 11.30
CA ASP A 84 -3.15 11.44 12.49
C ASP A 84 -3.83 10.08 12.30
N SER A 85 -4.26 9.78 11.09
CA SER A 85 -4.79 8.46 10.77
C SER A 85 -3.70 7.40 10.72
N LEU A 86 -2.52 7.74 10.22
CA LEU A 86 -1.34 6.86 10.18
C LEU A 86 -0.78 6.60 11.59
N SER A 87 -0.69 7.62 12.44
CA SER A 87 -0.18 7.47 13.81
C SER A 87 -1.02 6.52 14.66
N LYS A 88 -2.31 6.38 14.35
CA LYS A 88 -3.19 5.42 15.02
C LYS A 88 -3.02 3.97 14.52
N LEU A 89 -2.44 3.80 13.34
CA LEU A 89 -2.26 2.49 12.70
C LEU A 89 -0.86 1.93 12.90
N PHE A 90 0.14 2.79 13.07
CA PHE A 90 1.54 2.40 13.13
C PHE A 90 2.17 2.88 14.42
N GLU A 91 2.79 1.97 15.13
CA GLU A 91 3.73 2.24 16.20
C GLU A 91 5.15 2.13 15.60
N ILE A 92 5.94 3.20 15.73
CA ILE A 92 7.32 3.20 15.24
C ILE A 92 8.24 2.80 16.38
N LYS A 93 8.95 1.70 16.19
CA LYS A 93 9.92 1.17 17.15
C LYS A 93 11.32 1.23 16.53
N ASP A 94 12.28 1.67 17.33
CA ASP A 94 13.69 1.71 16.92
C ASP A 94 14.31 0.31 16.79
N VAL A 95 13.74 -0.66 17.49
CA VAL A 95 14.17 -2.06 17.47
C VAL A 95 12.94 -2.93 17.15
N LEU A 96 12.98 -3.61 16.03
CA LEU A 96 12.03 -4.70 15.76
C LEU A 96 12.43 -5.89 16.62
N ASP A 97 11.48 -6.47 17.35
CA ASP A 97 11.70 -7.74 18.01
C ASP A 97 12.20 -8.76 16.97
N ASP A 98 13.37 -9.33 17.22
CA ASP A 98 14.13 -10.21 16.30
C ASP A 98 13.46 -11.57 16.03
N LYS A 99 12.17 -11.69 16.24
CA LYS A 99 11.38 -12.86 15.82
C LYS A 99 11.01 -12.74 14.35
N THR A 100 12.03 -12.78 13.49
CA THR A 100 11.83 -12.87 12.06
C THR A 100 11.31 -14.25 11.70
N SER A 101 10.00 -14.36 11.62
CA SER A 101 9.37 -15.51 10.95
C SER A 101 9.66 -15.41 9.46
N ASN A 102 9.91 -16.53 8.80
CA ASN A 102 10.04 -16.60 7.34
C ASN A 102 8.72 -16.27 6.62
N VAL A 103 7.61 -16.31 7.35
CA VAL A 103 6.26 -15.97 6.84
C VAL A 103 5.65 -14.91 7.75
N ASN A 104 5.34 -13.76 7.18
CA ASN A 104 4.67 -12.67 7.87
C ASN A 104 3.31 -12.40 7.21
N VAL A 105 2.24 -12.42 7.98
CA VAL A 105 0.88 -12.16 7.50
C VAL A 105 0.41 -10.81 8.02
N ILE A 106 -0.01 -9.94 7.11
CA ILE A 106 -0.52 -8.59 7.42
C ILE A 106 -2.01 -8.56 7.09
N SER A 107 -2.85 -8.50 8.12
CA SER A 107 -4.30 -8.40 7.96
C SER A 107 -4.72 -6.93 7.77
N LEU A 108 -5.57 -6.69 6.76
CA LEU A 108 -6.15 -5.38 6.47
C LEU A 108 -7.65 -5.30 6.80
N VAL A 109 -8.18 -6.28 7.52
CA VAL A 109 -9.64 -6.40 7.80
C VAL A 109 -10.16 -5.17 8.53
N ASP A 110 -9.48 -4.74 9.59
CA ASP A 110 -9.89 -3.61 10.43
C ASP A 110 -9.38 -2.24 9.93
N VAL A 111 -8.72 -2.23 8.77
CA VAL A 111 -8.16 -1.01 8.19
C VAL A 111 -9.24 -0.27 7.40
N ARG A 112 -9.29 1.06 7.53
CA ARG A 112 -10.18 1.93 6.74
C ARG A 112 -9.94 1.74 5.24
N VAL A 113 -11.02 1.84 4.46
CA VAL A 113 -11.00 1.57 3.03
C VAL A 113 -9.97 2.41 2.25
N ASP A 114 -9.81 3.69 2.63
CA ASP A 114 -8.83 4.60 2.03
C ASP A 114 -7.37 4.18 2.31
N MET A 115 -7.13 3.54 3.45
CA MET A 115 -5.79 3.08 3.86
C MET A 115 -5.44 1.69 3.33
N ARG A 116 -6.44 0.89 2.96
CA ARG A 116 -6.22 -0.48 2.43
C ARG A 116 -5.38 -0.53 1.16
N LYS A 117 -5.32 0.56 0.40
CA LYS A 117 -4.46 0.70 -0.79
C LYS A 117 -3.08 1.27 -0.44
N ILE A 118 -3.02 2.16 0.55
CA ILE A 118 -1.80 2.88 0.93
C ILE A 118 -0.84 1.96 1.69
N ILE A 119 -1.35 1.22 2.66
CA ILE A 119 -0.52 0.35 3.51
C ILE A 119 0.23 -0.71 2.70
N PRO A 120 -0.43 -1.52 1.84
CA PRO A 120 0.28 -2.48 1.00
C PRO A 120 1.32 -1.83 0.09
N LEU A 121 0.99 -0.67 -0.50
CA LEU A 121 1.93 0.06 -1.34
C LEU A 121 3.20 0.44 -0.58
N ILE A 122 3.08 1.02 0.63
CA ILE A 122 4.23 1.43 1.45
C ILE A 122 5.08 0.21 1.81
N ILE A 123 4.43 -0.87 2.26
CA ILE A 123 5.12 -2.10 2.67
C ILE A 123 5.83 -2.74 1.49
N CYS A 124 5.13 -2.97 0.37
CA CYS A 124 5.72 -3.59 -0.81
C CYS A 124 6.89 -2.77 -1.36
N LYS A 125 6.72 -1.43 -1.43
CA LYS A 125 7.78 -0.53 -1.88
C LYS A 125 8.99 -0.55 -0.96
N LYS A 126 8.78 -0.53 0.35
CA LYS A 126 9.87 -0.60 1.35
C LYS A 126 10.63 -1.91 1.22
N LEU A 127 9.94 -3.04 1.28
CA LEU A 127 10.56 -4.37 1.18
C LEU A 127 11.32 -4.55 -0.13
N TYR A 128 10.74 -4.10 -1.25
CA TYR A 128 11.40 -4.15 -2.55
C TYR A 128 12.65 -3.26 -2.60
N SER A 129 12.57 -2.04 -2.07
CA SER A 129 13.70 -1.11 -2.04
C SER A 129 14.85 -1.62 -1.18
N GLU A 130 14.56 -2.21 -0.02
CA GLU A 130 15.55 -2.85 0.84
C GLU A 130 16.22 -4.04 0.13
N LYS A 131 15.43 -4.87 -0.54
CA LYS A 131 15.94 -5.99 -1.32
C LYS A 131 16.80 -5.53 -2.50
N LYS A 132 16.39 -4.45 -3.18
CA LYS A 132 17.16 -3.84 -4.28
C LYS A 132 18.48 -3.22 -3.81
N ALA A 133 18.50 -2.66 -2.59
CA ALA A 133 19.71 -2.06 -2.00
C ALA A 133 20.74 -3.11 -1.56
N SER A 134 20.32 -4.32 -1.19
CA SER A 134 21.19 -5.43 -0.72
C SER A 134 21.91 -6.14 -1.88
N LYS A 135 22.54 -5.40 -2.78
CA LYS A 135 23.10 -5.87 -4.07
C LYS A 135 24.12 -7.02 -4.00
N GLY A 136 24.69 -7.34 -2.85
CA GLY A 136 25.66 -8.42 -2.70
C GLY A 136 25.07 -9.75 -2.24
N ASP A 137 24.05 -9.70 -1.39
CA ASP A 137 23.42 -10.87 -0.74
C ASP A 137 22.12 -11.31 -1.39
N SER A 138 21.68 -10.64 -2.46
CA SER A 138 20.39 -10.88 -3.10
C SER A 138 20.23 -12.28 -3.69
N LEU A 139 21.32 -12.95 -4.01
CA LEU A 139 21.30 -14.31 -4.57
C LEU A 139 21.09 -15.40 -3.49
N ASN A 140 21.33 -15.09 -2.23
CA ASN A 140 21.23 -16.06 -1.13
C ASN A 140 19.85 -16.08 -0.45
N SER A 141 18.96 -15.16 -0.80
CA SER A 141 17.61 -15.09 -0.24
C SER A 141 16.61 -14.58 -1.26
N SER A 142 15.37 -15.01 -1.17
CA SER A 142 14.26 -14.51 -1.99
C SER A 142 13.20 -13.84 -1.12
N LEU A 143 12.58 -12.81 -1.67
CA LEU A 143 11.41 -12.14 -1.10
C LEU A 143 10.19 -12.52 -1.93
N HIS A 144 9.20 -13.14 -1.29
CA HIS A 144 7.92 -13.46 -1.92
C HIS A 144 6.84 -12.58 -1.31
N ILE A 145 6.25 -11.72 -2.12
CA ILE A 145 5.12 -10.86 -1.75
C ILE A 145 3.86 -11.51 -2.30
N ILE A 146 2.92 -11.82 -1.42
CA ILE A 146 1.63 -12.40 -1.81
C ILE A 146 0.54 -11.36 -1.47
N VAL A 147 -0.21 -10.94 -2.49
CA VAL A 147 -1.31 -9.98 -2.37
C VAL A 147 -2.61 -10.72 -2.62
N ASP A 148 -3.37 -10.95 -1.55
CA ASP A 148 -4.69 -11.54 -1.66
C ASP A 148 -5.75 -10.46 -1.90
N GLU A 149 -6.84 -10.83 -2.58
CA GLU A 149 -7.90 -9.92 -3.06
C GLU A 149 -7.32 -8.69 -3.78
N ALA A 150 -6.35 -8.94 -4.66
CA ALA A 150 -5.54 -7.93 -5.32
C ALA A 150 -6.36 -6.87 -6.09
N HIS A 151 -7.58 -7.19 -6.52
CA HIS A 151 -8.49 -6.22 -7.15
C HIS A 151 -8.79 -5.01 -6.23
N ASN A 152 -8.76 -5.17 -4.91
CA ASN A 152 -8.94 -4.05 -3.97
C ASN A 152 -7.74 -3.09 -3.96
N ILE A 153 -6.56 -3.58 -4.31
CA ILE A 153 -5.31 -2.81 -4.27
C ILE A 153 -4.89 -2.35 -5.67
N LEU A 154 -5.05 -3.20 -6.68
CA LEU A 154 -4.55 -3.00 -8.05
C LEU A 154 -5.65 -2.58 -9.04
N SER A 155 -6.83 -2.20 -8.55
CA SER A 155 -7.94 -1.74 -9.38
C SER A 155 -7.61 -0.44 -10.12
N THR A 156 -8.03 -0.39 -11.37
CA THR A 156 -8.01 0.82 -12.20
C THR A 156 -9.26 1.69 -12.03
N THR A 157 -10.35 1.12 -11.50
CA THR A 157 -11.66 1.76 -11.37
C THR A 157 -11.87 2.36 -9.99
N SER A 158 -11.18 3.44 -9.65
CA SER A 158 -11.39 4.11 -8.36
C SER A 158 -11.89 5.54 -8.57
N ILE A 159 -13.16 5.78 -8.27
CA ILE A 159 -13.81 7.11 -8.39
C ILE A 159 -13.32 8.11 -7.32
N ARG A 160 -12.74 7.62 -6.22
CA ARG A 160 -12.33 8.43 -5.05
C ARG A 160 -10.84 8.73 -4.98
N GLU A 161 -10.09 8.25 -5.93
CA GLU A 161 -8.62 8.35 -5.98
C GLU A 161 -8.24 9.33 -7.10
N SER A 162 -7.26 10.22 -6.86
CA SER A 162 -6.73 11.04 -7.95
C SER A 162 -5.98 10.16 -8.97
N GLU A 163 -6.03 10.53 -10.24
CA GLU A 163 -5.35 9.79 -11.30
C GLU A 163 -3.85 9.64 -11.01
N GLU A 164 -3.17 10.72 -10.60
CA GLU A 164 -1.74 10.71 -10.26
C GLU A 164 -1.40 9.70 -9.16
N TRP A 165 -2.26 9.59 -8.13
CA TRP A 165 -2.05 8.63 -7.05
C TRP A 165 -2.29 7.18 -7.52
N LYS A 166 -3.32 6.98 -8.34
CA LYS A 166 -3.61 5.69 -8.94
C LYS A 166 -2.45 5.21 -9.81
N ASP A 167 -1.93 6.08 -10.68
CA ASP A 167 -0.82 5.78 -11.57
C ASP A 167 0.44 5.44 -10.76
N TYR A 168 0.80 6.25 -9.78
CA TYR A 168 1.94 5.98 -8.90
C TYR A 168 1.83 4.62 -8.19
N ARG A 169 0.63 4.26 -7.71
CA ARG A 169 0.39 2.97 -7.06
C ARG A 169 0.60 1.81 -8.04
N LEU A 170 0.02 1.90 -9.21
CA LEU A 170 0.13 0.87 -10.24
C LEU A 170 1.57 0.73 -10.74
N GLU A 171 2.27 1.84 -11.01
CA GLU A 171 3.67 1.85 -11.42
C GLU A 171 4.59 1.14 -10.42
N CYS A 172 4.36 1.32 -9.12
CA CYS A 172 5.15 0.64 -8.09
C CYS A 172 5.04 -0.88 -8.18
N PHE A 173 3.83 -1.41 -8.34
CA PHE A 173 3.63 -2.85 -8.51
C PHE A 173 4.12 -3.36 -9.86
N GLU A 174 3.96 -2.58 -10.91
CA GLU A 174 4.52 -2.88 -12.24
C GLU A 174 6.04 -2.99 -12.20
N GLU A 175 6.74 -2.08 -11.51
CA GLU A 175 8.19 -2.16 -11.33
C GLU A 175 8.59 -3.47 -10.67
N ILE A 176 7.88 -3.88 -9.59
CA ILE A 176 8.16 -5.14 -8.90
C ILE A 176 7.97 -6.33 -9.83
N ILE A 177 6.92 -6.35 -10.66
CA ILE A 177 6.66 -7.45 -11.61
C ILE A 177 7.74 -7.49 -12.69
N LYS A 178 8.08 -6.33 -13.28
CA LYS A 178 9.04 -6.22 -14.39
C LYS A 178 10.46 -6.54 -13.97
N GLU A 179 10.87 -6.04 -12.83
CA GLU A 179 12.28 -6.02 -12.43
C GLU A 179 12.60 -6.85 -11.19
N GLY A 180 11.60 -7.20 -10.38
CA GLY A 180 11.79 -7.86 -9.09
C GLY A 180 12.65 -9.12 -9.16
N ARG A 181 12.50 -9.92 -10.23
CA ARG A 181 13.29 -11.13 -10.46
C ARG A 181 14.80 -10.88 -10.43
N LYS A 182 15.26 -9.71 -10.92
CA LYS A 182 16.68 -9.34 -10.94
C LYS A 182 17.26 -9.19 -9.52
N PHE A 183 16.38 -8.93 -8.56
CA PHE A 183 16.71 -8.69 -7.14
C PHE A 183 16.19 -9.81 -6.22
N GLY A 184 15.74 -10.93 -6.80
CA GLY A 184 15.18 -12.05 -6.03
C GLY A 184 13.84 -11.73 -5.37
N THR A 185 13.07 -10.77 -5.93
CA THR A 185 11.72 -10.42 -5.47
C THR A 185 10.68 -10.98 -6.42
N PHE A 186 9.70 -11.70 -5.89
CA PHE A 186 8.60 -12.33 -6.63
C PHE A 186 7.27 -11.85 -6.09
N LEU A 187 6.34 -11.52 -7.00
CA LEU A 187 4.99 -11.09 -6.65
C LEU A 187 3.99 -12.15 -7.08
N THR A 188 3.14 -12.56 -6.15
CA THR A 188 1.97 -13.40 -6.41
C THR A 188 0.72 -12.58 -6.10
N ILE A 189 -0.22 -12.54 -7.02
CA ILE A 189 -1.50 -11.87 -6.82
C ILE A 189 -2.63 -12.90 -6.91
N SER A 190 -3.58 -12.81 -5.97
CA SER A 190 -4.80 -13.60 -5.96
C SER A 190 -6.00 -12.66 -6.11
N SER A 191 -6.95 -13.00 -6.95
CA SER A 191 -8.14 -12.17 -7.15
C SER A 191 -9.31 -12.98 -7.68
N GLN A 192 -10.51 -12.66 -7.22
CA GLN A 192 -11.77 -13.15 -7.74
C GLN A 192 -12.31 -12.29 -8.90
N ARG A 193 -11.71 -11.11 -9.13
CA ARG A 193 -12.14 -10.12 -10.14
C ARG A 193 -10.95 -9.66 -10.97
N PRO A 194 -10.45 -10.48 -11.88
CA PRO A 194 -9.34 -10.10 -12.75
C PRO A 194 -9.68 -8.91 -13.68
N SER A 195 -10.94 -8.70 -14.01
CA SER A 195 -11.38 -7.56 -14.82
C SER A 195 -11.05 -6.19 -14.19
N ASP A 196 -11.07 -6.09 -12.87
CA ASP A 196 -10.79 -4.85 -12.15
C ASP A 196 -9.29 -4.50 -12.10
N ILE A 197 -8.41 -5.48 -12.32
CA ILE A 197 -6.94 -5.29 -12.25
C ILE A 197 -6.43 -4.69 -13.57
N SER A 198 -5.40 -3.83 -13.47
CA SER A 198 -4.74 -3.22 -14.63
C SER A 198 -4.32 -4.26 -15.68
N ASP A 199 -4.61 -3.98 -16.96
CA ASP A 199 -4.17 -4.81 -18.11
C ASP A 199 -2.65 -4.97 -18.14
N THR A 200 -1.96 -3.88 -17.84
CA THR A 200 -0.49 -3.86 -17.79
C THR A 200 0.05 -4.83 -16.75
N ILE A 201 -0.57 -4.88 -15.57
CA ILE A 201 -0.16 -5.80 -14.50
C ILE A 201 -0.42 -7.24 -14.92
N ILE A 202 -1.66 -7.56 -15.35
CA ILE A 202 -2.01 -8.94 -15.70
C ILE A 202 -1.14 -9.44 -16.84
N SER A 203 -0.93 -8.64 -17.90
CA SER A 203 -0.14 -9.06 -19.07
C SER A 203 1.33 -9.34 -18.79
N GLN A 204 1.87 -8.84 -17.68
CA GLN A 204 3.27 -9.04 -17.28
C GLN A 204 3.48 -10.20 -16.32
N LEU A 205 2.40 -10.83 -15.85
CA LEU A 205 2.51 -12.04 -15.04
C LEU A 205 3.03 -13.20 -15.90
N HIS A 206 3.93 -13.98 -15.31
CA HIS A 206 4.58 -15.07 -16.01
C HIS A 206 3.82 -16.38 -15.96
N ASN A 207 3.06 -16.62 -14.89
CA ASN A 207 2.33 -17.87 -14.66
C ASN A 207 0.95 -17.56 -14.09
N TYR A 208 -0.04 -18.38 -14.49
CA TYR A 208 -1.42 -18.23 -14.12
C TYR A 208 -1.98 -19.54 -13.57
N PHE A 209 -2.64 -19.45 -12.43
CA PHE A 209 -3.48 -20.49 -11.86
C PHE A 209 -4.94 -20.02 -11.97
N ILE A 210 -5.65 -20.50 -12.96
CA ILE A 210 -7.00 -20.05 -13.28
C ILE A 210 -7.99 -21.03 -12.69
N HIS A 211 -8.66 -20.61 -11.63
CA HIS A 211 -9.80 -21.33 -11.06
C HIS A 211 -11.08 -20.96 -11.78
N ARG A 212 -12.20 -21.59 -11.40
CA ARG A 212 -13.50 -21.33 -12.00
C ARG A 212 -13.85 -19.85 -11.96
N LEU A 213 -14.17 -19.28 -13.11
CA LEU A 213 -14.72 -17.94 -13.31
C LEU A 213 -16.07 -18.06 -13.99
N VAL A 214 -17.06 -17.26 -13.57
CA VAL A 214 -18.43 -17.30 -14.10
C VAL A 214 -18.80 -15.97 -14.75
N ASN A 215 -18.20 -14.86 -14.30
CA ASN A 215 -18.49 -13.53 -14.83
C ASN A 215 -17.88 -13.38 -16.23
N GLU A 216 -18.68 -12.92 -17.17
CA GLU A 216 -18.23 -12.79 -18.58
C GLU A 216 -17.13 -11.75 -18.78
N GLU A 217 -17.09 -10.68 -17.98
CA GLU A 217 -16.04 -9.65 -18.08
C GLU A 217 -14.69 -10.21 -17.61
N ASP A 218 -14.70 -10.97 -16.53
CA ASP A 218 -13.53 -11.66 -16.02
C ASP A 218 -13.01 -12.70 -17.02
N LEU A 219 -13.90 -13.50 -17.59
CA LEU A 219 -13.57 -14.46 -18.64
C LEU A 219 -12.97 -13.75 -19.87
N ARG A 220 -13.61 -12.70 -20.37
CA ARG A 220 -13.09 -11.91 -21.49
C ARG A 220 -11.72 -11.32 -21.22
N LYS A 221 -11.48 -10.83 -19.99
CA LYS A 221 -10.18 -10.32 -19.57
C LYS A 221 -9.09 -11.38 -19.64
N ILE A 222 -9.35 -12.54 -19.06
CA ILE A 222 -8.43 -13.67 -19.05
C ILE A 222 -8.17 -14.19 -20.48
N HIS A 223 -9.21 -14.33 -21.30
CA HIS A 223 -9.07 -14.76 -22.70
C HIS A 223 -8.20 -13.81 -23.54
N ARG A 224 -8.27 -12.50 -23.31
CA ARG A 224 -7.44 -11.52 -24.03
C ARG A 224 -5.99 -11.52 -23.59
N THR A 225 -5.75 -11.82 -22.31
CA THR A 225 -4.44 -11.68 -21.71
C THR A 225 -3.60 -12.95 -21.86
N ILE A 226 -4.23 -14.12 -21.86
CA ILE A 226 -3.54 -15.42 -21.94
C ILE A 226 -3.52 -15.90 -23.38
N ALA A 227 -2.44 -15.60 -24.08
CA ALA A 227 -2.27 -15.89 -25.51
C ALA A 227 -2.24 -17.39 -25.87
N PHE A 228 -2.16 -18.29 -24.88
CA PHE A 228 -1.96 -19.72 -25.09
C PHE A 228 -3.22 -20.56 -24.90
N SER A 229 -4.37 -19.95 -24.66
CA SER A 229 -5.59 -20.75 -24.50
C SER A 229 -6.31 -20.88 -25.82
N ASP A 230 -6.48 -22.12 -26.26
CA ASP A 230 -7.41 -22.43 -27.32
C ASP A 230 -8.88 -22.25 -26.86
N LYS A 231 -9.81 -22.21 -27.79
CA LYS A 231 -11.22 -21.98 -27.46
C LYS A 231 -11.77 -23.05 -26.50
N SER A 232 -11.33 -24.28 -26.63
CA SER A 232 -11.76 -25.40 -25.77
C SER A 232 -11.33 -25.22 -24.35
N THR A 233 -10.08 -24.80 -24.11
CA THR A 233 -9.55 -24.49 -22.77
C THR A 233 -10.29 -23.34 -22.12
N ASN A 234 -10.63 -22.32 -22.88
CA ASN A 234 -11.39 -21.18 -22.41
C ASN A 234 -12.80 -21.57 -21.94
N ASP A 235 -13.49 -22.40 -22.71
CA ASP A 235 -14.83 -22.88 -22.37
C ASP A 235 -14.82 -23.73 -21.09
N MET A 236 -13.69 -24.40 -20.77
CA MET A 236 -13.53 -25.20 -19.57
C MET A 236 -13.46 -24.36 -18.30
N ILE A 237 -12.98 -23.12 -18.36
CA ILE A 237 -12.81 -22.27 -17.14
C ILE A 237 -14.13 -22.11 -16.38
N SER A 238 -15.25 -21.92 -17.10
CA SER A 238 -16.56 -21.69 -16.48
C SER A 238 -17.16 -22.93 -15.81
N ILE A 239 -16.72 -24.13 -16.20
CA ILE A 239 -17.23 -25.41 -15.71
C ILE A 239 -16.28 -26.17 -14.82
N LEU A 240 -15.12 -25.56 -14.45
CA LEU A 240 -14.16 -26.19 -13.53
C LEU A 240 -14.84 -26.59 -12.22
N PRO A 241 -14.59 -27.79 -11.71
CA PRO A 241 -15.07 -28.20 -10.41
C PRO A 241 -14.35 -27.47 -9.27
N ALA A 242 -14.88 -27.55 -8.06
CA ALA A 242 -14.19 -27.04 -6.87
C ALA A 242 -12.79 -27.68 -6.74
N GLY A 243 -11.77 -26.85 -6.54
CA GLY A 243 -10.36 -27.26 -6.50
C GLY A 243 -9.74 -27.54 -7.88
N GLY A 244 -10.53 -27.46 -8.97
CA GLY A 244 -9.97 -27.48 -10.33
C GLY A 244 -9.27 -26.18 -10.67
N CYS A 245 -8.16 -26.26 -11.39
CA CYS A 245 -7.50 -25.07 -11.97
C CYS A 245 -6.83 -25.41 -13.30
N ILE A 246 -6.68 -24.40 -14.13
CA ILE A 246 -5.84 -24.45 -15.33
C ILE A 246 -4.55 -23.70 -15.00
N PHE A 247 -3.42 -24.40 -15.07
CA PHE A 247 -2.10 -23.82 -14.94
C PHE A 247 -1.53 -23.54 -16.32
N THR A 248 -1.05 -22.31 -16.56
CA THR A 248 -0.44 -21.89 -17.82
C THR A 248 0.58 -20.79 -17.59
N GLY A 249 1.52 -20.63 -18.50
CA GLY A 249 2.54 -19.58 -18.46
C GLY A 249 3.94 -20.11 -18.76
N LEU A 250 4.96 -19.37 -18.35
CA LEU A 250 6.35 -19.69 -18.65
C LEU A 250 6.85 -21.01 -18.03
N ALA A 251 6.25 -21.45 -16.95
CA ALA A 251 6.62 -22.70 -16.28
C ALA A 251 5.97 -23.95 -16.92
N SER A 252 5.12 -23.79 -17.91
CA SER A 252 4.48 -24.90 -18.62
C SER A 252 4.41 -24.62 -20.13
N ASN A 253 4.82 -25.57 -20.94
CA ASN A 253 4.80 -25.44 -22.40
C ASN A 253 3.39 -25.43 -23.00
N PHE A 254 2.40 -25.88 -22.24
CA PHE A 254 0.99 -25.95 -22.62
C PHE A 254 0.10 -25.84 -21.39
N PRO A 255 -1.17 -25.40 -21.53
CA PRO A 255 -2.10 -25.36 -20.42
C PRO A 255 -2.31 -26.74 -19.79
N VAL A 256 -2.20 -26.84 -18.48
CA VAL A 256 -2.38 -28.07 -17.72
C VAL A 256 -3.61 -27.98 -16.85
N LEU A 257 -4.54 -28.89 -17.03
CA LEU A 257 -5.65 -29.04 -16.09
C LEU A 257 -5.16 -29.76 -14.84
N ALA A 258 -5.23 -29.11 -13.71
CA ALA A 258 -4.81 -29.64 -12.43
C ALA A 258 -5.96 -29.64 -11.41
N ARG A 259 -5.88 -30.55 -10.47
CA ARG A 259 -6.76 -30.57 -9.31
C ARG A 259 -5.92 -30.35 -8.06
N ILE A 260 -6.25 -29.30 -7.31
CA ILE A 260 -5.59 -28.99 -6.05
C ILE A 260 -6.10 -29.94 -4.97
N ASN A 261 -5.20 -30.57 -4.25
CA ASN A 261 -5.55 -31.44 -3.15
C ASN A 261 -6.20 -30.66 -2.00
N ILE A 262 -7.23 -31.25 -1.41
CA ILE A 262 -7.86 -30.68 -0.23
C ILE A 262 -6.88 -30.79 0.94
N LEU A 263 -6.68 -29.69 1.67
CA LEU A 263 -5.85 -29.69 2.87
C LEU A 263 -6.47 -30.59 3.94
N PRO A 264 -5.66 -31.24 4.80
CA PRO A 264 -6.13 -31.89 6.00
C PRO A 264 -7.00 -30.93 6.83
N GLU A 265 -8.03 -31.42 7.48
CA GLU A 265 -9.01 -30.61 8.21
C GLU A 265 -8.37 -29.66 9.23
N ALA A 266 -7.30 -30.09 9.90
CA ALA A 266 -6.54 -29.27 10.84
C ALA A 266 -5.85 -28.04 10.20
N ASN A 267 -5.62 -28.08 8.88
CA ASN A 267 -4.92 -27.04 8.12
C ASN A 267 -5.85 -26.26 7.18
N GLN A 268 -7.14 -26.58 7.18
CA GLN A 268 -8.11 -25.85 6.38
C GLN A 268 -8.33 -24.45 6.98
N PRO A 269 -8.52 -23.42 6.12
CA PRO A 269 -8.91 -22.10 6.60
C PRO A 269 -10.26 -22.22 7.33
N ARG A 270 -10.35 -21.61 8.50
CA ARG A 270 -11.61 -21.51 9.25
C ARG A 270 -12.51 -20.49 8.57
N SER A 271 -13.16 -20.88 7.50
CA SER A 271 -14.28 -20.13 6.93
C SER A 271 -15.53 -20.56 7.70
N GLU A 272 -15.83 -19.90 8.81
CA GLU A 272 -17.06 -20.13 9.54
C GLU A 272 -18.23 -19.62 8.70
N ASN A 273 -18.82 -20.49 7.92
CA ASN A 273 -20.16 -20.26 7.41
C ASN A 273 -21.08 -20.25 8.61
N VAL A 274 -21.74 -19.12 8.84
CA VAL A 274 -22.78 -19.01 9.87
C VAL A 274 -23.82 -20.07 9.55
N ASP A 275 -23.91 -21.10 10.41
CA ASP A 275 -24.92 -22.13 10.28
C ASP A 275 -26.28 -21.53 10.72
N ILE A 276 -27.00 -21.02 9.74
CA ILE A 276 -28.28 -20.36 9.96
C ILE A 276 -29.26 -21.28 10.70
N SER A 277 -29.14 -22.60 10.52
CA SER A 277 -29.99 -23.56 11.21
C SER A 277 -29.77 -23.62 12.73
N LYS A 278 -28.59 -23.21 13.20
CA LYS A 278 -28.27 -23.11 14.64
C LYS A 278 -28.64 -21.78 15.28
N ILE A 279 -28.96 -20.77 14.48
CA ILE A 279 -29.27 -19.42 14.97
C ILE A 279 -30.78 -19.17 15.03
N TRP A 280 -31.57 -19.99 14.35
CA TRP A 280 -33.02 -19.82 14.23
C TRP A 280 -33.83 -20.70 15.18
N TYR A 281 -33.25 -21.12 16.31
CA TYR A 281 -33.95 -21.78 17.38
C TYR A 281 -33.74 -21.04 18.71
#